data_0094e85a22eab7349ce54d84cc2ff161
#
_entry.id   0094e85a22eab7349ce54d84cc2ff161
#
_cell.length_a   1.000
_cell.length_b   1.000
_cell.length_c   1.000
_cell.angle_alpha   90.00
_cell.angle_beta   90.00
_cell.angle_gamma   90.00
#
_symmetry.space_group_name_H-M   'P 1'
#
loop_
_entity.id
_entity.type
_entity.pdbx_description
1 polymer ?
#
loop_
_entity_poly.entity_id
_entity_poly.type
_entity_poly.pdbx_seq_one_letter_code
_entity_poly.pdbx_strand_id
1 'polypeptide(L)'
;MTDPVVALVMLGILVSTIMIGFPVAFTLMALGVGFGYYAYFQPDQAFFDNRVFYLLTQNTFTVMNNDALVSIPLFLLMGYMVERANILDSLFGSLQVALRAVPGSLAVATLATCALFATATGIVGAVVTLMGLLAFPQMLKAGYDTRLAAGVVCAGGCLGILIPPSIMLIVYGAQASISVVKLYAAALLPGFLLAGLYIAYVVGLAVFKPARAPALPKERTDFAFGQVLLMLAKSFFPLAILILSVLGAIMFGIATPTEAAAVGAFGAVVLAAGYRSLTWQSVREAVYLTARTSAMVCWLFVGSATFASVFAYLGGEGLIKSTVLGMNLSPITFLLLSQFIIFLLGWPLEWTEIIIIFVPIFLPMLPHFQIDPLLFGVLVALNLQTAFLSPPMAMSAYYLKGVAPKHVLLTQIFG
;
A
#
# COMPACT_ATOMS: atom_id res chain seq x y z
N MET A 1 -32.13 -19.45 7.68
CA MET A 1 -31.58 -20.16 8.84
C MET A 1 -30.18 -19.64 9.10
N THR A 2 -29.97 -19.09 10.26
CA THR A 2 -28.59 -18.73 10.69
C THR A 2 -27.88 -20.00 11.05
N ASP A 3 -26.77 -20.30 10.39
CA ASP A 3 -25.93 -21.45 10.70
C ASP A 3 -24.47 -20.97 10.83
N PRO A 4 -24.06 -20.58 12.06
CA PRO A 4 -22.71 -20.08 12.30
C PRO A 4 -21.58 -21.06 11.95
N VAL A 5 -21.89 -22.37 11.98
CA VAL A 5 -20.92 -23.42 11.59
C VAL A 5 -20.66 -23.34 10.08
N VAL A 6 -21.71 -23.15 9.29
CA VAL A 6 -21.56 -22.97 7.83
C VAL A 6 -20.78 -21.71 7.51
N ALA A 7 -20.98 -20.62 8.27
CA ALA A 7 -20.19 -19.39 8.12
C ALA A 7 -18.68 -19.64 8.39
N LEU A 8 -18.34 -20.42 9.44
CA LEU A 8 -16.95 -20.78 9.72
C LEU A 8 -16.35 -21.69 8.64
N VAL A 9 -17.14 -22.63 8.11
CA VAL A 9 -16.72 -23.48 6.97
C VAL A 9 -16.43 -22.61 5.74
N MET A 10 -17.32 -21.63 5.44
CA MET A 10 -17.14 -20.69 4.35
C MET A 10 -15.83 -19.89 4.49
N LEU A 11 -15.51 -19.39 5.70
CA LEU A 11 -14.25 -18.70 5.99
C LEU A 11 -13.05 -19.64 5.90
N GLY A 12 -13.15 -20.88 6.39
CA GLY A 12 -12.11 -21.90 6.29
C GLY A 12 -11.78 -22.28 4.85
N ILE A 13 -12.80 -22.44 4.01
CA ILE A 13 -12.62 -22.72 2.56
C ILE A 13 -11.98 -21.50 1.89
N LEU A 14 -12.37 -20.27 2.23
CA LEU A 14 -11.74 -19.06 1.69
C LEU A 14 -10.23 -19.06 1.94
N VAL A 15 -9.83 -19.21 3.21
CA VAL A 15 -8.40 -19.22 3.58
C VAL A 15 -7.66 -20.34 2.87
N SER A 16 -8.23 -21.55 2.85
CA SER A 16 -7.62 -22.71 2.19
C SER A 16 -7.45 -22.51 0.68
N THR A 17 -8.45 -21.92 0.02
CA THR A 17 -8.42 -21.69 -1.42
C THR A 17 -7.40 -20.62 -1.80
N ILE A 18 -7.29 -19.56 -0.99
CA ILE A 18 -6.25 -18.53 -1.17
C ILE A 18 -4.85 -19.14 -0.99
N MET A 19 -4.66 -19.99 0.02
CA MET A 19 -3.37 -20.67 0.25
C MET A 19 -2.96 -21.61 -0.91
N ILE A 20 -3.92 -22.13 -1.67
CA ILE A 20 -3.64 -22.90 -2.89
C ILE A 20 -3.25 -21.99 -4.07
N GLY A 21 -3.50 -20.66 -3.97
CA GLY A 21 -3.11 -19.68 -4.98
C GLY A 21 -4.21 -19.31 -5.98
N PHE A 22 -5.47 -19.55 -5.67
CA PHE A 22 -6.59 -19.08 -6.50
C PHE A 22 -6.76 -17.55 -6.40
N PRO A 23 -7.19 -16.89 -7.49
CA PRO A 23 -7.42 -15.44 -7.49
C PRO A 23 -8.52 -15.06 -6.49
N VAL A 24 -8.15 -14.22 -5.52
CA VAL A 24 -8.99 -13.91 -4.33
C VAL A 24 -10.33 -13.30 -4.70
N ALA A 25 -10.36 -12.35 -5.65
CA ALA A 25 -11.61 -11.69 -6.07
C ALA A 25 -12.67 -12.70 -6.55
N PHE A 26 -12.25 -13.65 -7.38
CA PHE A 26 -13.15 -14.69 -7.91
C PHE A 26 -13.49 -15.74 -6.85
N THR A 27 -12.57 -16.06 -5.96
CA THR A 27 -12.84 -16.96 -4.82
C THR A 27 -13.90 -16.39 -3.88
N LEU A 28 -13.78 -15.10 -3.51
CA LEU A 28 -14.78 -14.41 -2.70
C LEU A 28 -16.16 -14.40 -3.36
N MET A 29 -16.18 -14.11 -4.66
CA MET A 29 -17.42 -14.07 -5.43
C MET A 29 -18.06 -15.46 -5.53
N ALA A 30 -17.27 -16.50 -5.83
CA ALA A 30 -17.73 -17.87 -5.94
C ALA A 30 -18.27 -18.38 -4.59
N LEU A 31 -17.56 -18.13 -3.49
CA LEU A 31 -18.01 -18.50 -2.15
C LEU A 31 -19.24 -17.68 -1.72
N GLY A 32 -19.23 -16.37 -1.98
CA GLY A 32 -20.38 -15.50 -1.69
C GLY A 32 -21.64 -15.95 -2.42
N VAL A 33 -21.54 -16.25 -3.72
CA VAL A 33 -22.67 -16.73 -4.50
C VAL A 33 -23.07 -18.15 -4.10
N GLY A 34 -22.10 -19.10 -3.97
CA GLY A 34 -22.39 -20.48 -3.64
C GLY A 34 -23.03 -20.66 -2.26
N PHE A 35 -22.42 -20.12 -1.22
CA PHE A 35 -22.98 -20.16 0.13
C PHE A 35 -24.21 -19.27 0.26
N GLY A 36 -24.29 -18.14 -0.46
CA GLY A 36 -25.47 -17.31 -0.53
C GLY A 36 -26.65 -18.02 -1.18
N TYR A 37 -26.42 -18.77 -2.24
CA TYR A 37 -27.45 -19.60 -2.86
C TYR A 37 -28.02 -20.61 -1.85
N TYR A 38 -27.15 -21.28 -1.10
CA TYR A 38 -27.55 -22.17 -0.02
C TYR A 38 -28.33 -21.44 1.09
N ALA A 39 -27.83 -20.30 1.55
CA ALA A 39 -28.41 -19.53 2.65
C ALA A 39 -29.80 -18.96 2.35
N TYR A 40 -30.06 -18.59 1.09
CA TYR A 40 -31.32 -18.02 0.62
C TYR A 40 -32.18 -19.01 -0.18
N PHE A 41 -31.83 -20.30 -0.13
CA PHE A 41 -32.55 -21.33 -0.88
C PHE A 41 -34.02 -21.42 -0.45
N GLN A 42 -34.92 -21.43 -1.43
CA GLN A 42 -36.33 -21.69 -1.26
C GLN A 42 -36.78 -22.73 -2.32
N PRO A 43 -37.50 -23.82 -1.92
CA PRO A 43 -37.77 -24.94 -2.83
C PRO A 43 -38.60 -24.56 -4.06
N ASP A 44 -39.44 -23.50 -3.95
CA ASP A 44 -40.40 -23.11 -4.99
C ASP A 44 -39.89 -21.99 -5.91
N GLN A 45 -38.62 -21.59 -5.76
CA GLN A 45 -38.04 -20.50 -6.56
C GLN A 45 -37.22 -21.04 -7.74
N ALA A 46 -37.28 -20.36 -8.91
CA ALA A 46 -36.41 -20.63 -10.00
C ALA A 46 -34.96 -20.27 -9.62
N PHE A 47 -33.99 -20.90 -10.28
CA PHE A 47 -32.56 -20.75 -9.94
C PHE A 47 -32.10 -19.29 -9.89
N PHE A 48 -32.51 -18.47 -10.86
CA PHE A 48 -32.12 -17.06 -10.95
C PHE A 48 -32.95 -16.12 -10.04
N ASP A 49 -34.03 -16.58 -9.46
CA ASP A 49 -34.85 -15.79 -8.52
C ASP A 49 -34.26 -15.81 -7.10
N ASN A 50 -33.20 -16.58 -6.88
CA ASN A 50 -32.53 -16.61 -5.58
C ASN A 50 -31.99 -15.22 -5.22
N ARG A 51 -32.26 -14.80 -3.99
CA ARG A 51 -31.89 -13.48 -3.45
C ARG A 51 -30.40 -13.16 -3.58
N VAL A 52 -29.51 -14.15 -3.68
CA VAL A 52 -28.08 -13.93 -3.84
C VAL A 52 -27.73 -13.17 -5.14
N PHE A 53 -28.47 -13.41 -6.23
CA PHE A 53 -28.22 -12.73 -7.50
C PHE A 53 -28.62 -11.25 -7.44
N TYR A 54 -29.71 -10.95 -6.73
CA TYR A 54 -30.07 -9.56 -6.45
C TYR A 54 -29.02 -8.88 -5.56
N LEU A 55 -28.54 -9.56 -4.53
CA LEU A 55 -27.49 -9.08 -3.63
C LEU A 55 -26.20 -8.78 -4.40
N LEU A 56 -25.77 -9.69 -5.29
CA LEU A 56 -24.59 -9.52 -6.13
C LEU A 56 -24.74 -8.28 -7.03
N THR A 57 -25.90 -8.11 -7.66
CA THR A 57 -26.18 -6.94 -8.52
C THR A 57 -26.15 -5.64 -7.72
N GLN A 58 -26.76 -5.62 -6.54
CA GLN A 58 -26.78 -4.45 -5.66
C GLN A 58 -25.38 -4.09 -5.15
N ASN A 59 -24.60 -5.08 -4.73
CA ASN A 59 -23.22 -4.86 -4.30
C ASN A 59 -22.34 -4.35 -5.44
N THR A 60 -22.52 -4.90 -6.65
CA THR A 60 -21.82 -4.42 -7.84
C THR A 60 -22.15 -2.95 -8.12
N PHE A 61 -23.43 -2.59 -8.09
CA PHE A 61 -23.87 -1.21 -8.28
C PHE A 61 -23.29 -0.27 -7.21
N THR A 62 -23.31 -0.69 -5.94
CA THR A 62 -22.76 0.10 -4.82
C THR A 62 -21.27 0.35 -4.98
N VAL A 63 -20.50 -0.67 -5.38
CA VAL A 63 -19.05 -0.54 -5.64
C VAL A 63 -18.80 0.41 -6.81
N MET A 64 -19.53 0.25 -7.91
CA MET A 64 -19.35 1.08 -9.11
C MET A 64 -19.77 2.54 -8.91
N ASN A 65 -20.67 2.81 -7.96
CA ASN A 65 -21.17 4.16 -7.63
C ASN A 65 -20.47 4.76 -6.39
N ASN A 66 -19.31 4.25 -6.00
CA ASN A 66 -18.57 4.75 -4.84
C ASN A 66 -17.54 5.79 -5.28
N ASP A 67 -17.77 7.07 -4.93
CA ASP A 67 -16.91 8.20 -5.30
C ASP A 67 -15.47 8.05 -4.78
N ALA A 68 -15.27 7.47 -3.61
CA ALA A 68 -13.92 7.27 -3.07
C ALA A 68 -13.12 6.29 -3.95
N LEU A 69 -13.77 5.25 -4.51
CA LEU A 69 -13.11 4.28 -5.37
C LEU A 69 -12.74 4.85 -6.74
N VAL A 70 -13.43 5.90 -7.22
CA VAL A 70 -13.08 6.61 -8.47
C VAL A 70 -11.72 7.31 -8.36
N SER A 71 -11.31 7.70 -7.17
CA SER A 71 -9.97 8.30 -6.95
C SER A 71 -8.83 7.32 -7.18
N ILE A 72 -9.05 6.00 -7.01
CA ILE A 72 -8.00 4.96 -7.15
C ILE A 72 -7.40 4.94 -8.57
N PRO A 73 -8.16 4.80 -9.67
CA PRO A 73 -7.59 4.83 -11.01
C PRO A 73 -6.84 6.12 -11.32
N LEU A 74 -7.29 7.26 -10.81
CA LEU A 74 -6.64 8.54 -11.02
C LEU A 74 -5.30 8.63 -10.28
N PHE A 75 -5.23 8.21 -9.01
CA PHE A 75 -3.96 8.12 -8.28
C PHE A 75 -3.01 7.09 -8.87
N LEU A 76 -3.52 5.94 -9.34
CA LEU A 76 -2.70 4.94 -10.05
C LEU A 76 -2.11 5.53 -11.33
N LEU A 77 -2.93 6.23 -12.12
CA LEU A 77 -2.45 6.89 -13.34
C LEU A 77 -1.38 7.94 -13.02
N MET A 78 -1.61 8.78 -12.00
CA MET A 78 -0.62 9.72 -11.51
C MET A 78 0.69 9.01 -11.16
N GLY A 79 0.64 7.95 -10.36
CA GLY A 79 1.80 7.20 -9.93
C GLY A 79 2.58 6.58 -11.10
N TYR A 80 1.89 5.90 -12.02
CA TYR A 80 2.53 5.30 -13.20
C TYR A 80 3.10 6.34 -14.17
N MET A 81 2.46 7.50 -14.31
CA MET A 81 3.01 8.59 -15.14
C MET A 81 4.24 9.23 -14.51
N VAL A 82 4.23 9.47 -13.19
CA VAL A 82 5.40 9.99 -12.46
C VAL A 82 6.57 9.00 -12.50
N GLU A 83 6.29 7.70 -12.38
CA GLU A 83 7.28 6.64 -12.52
C GLU A 83 8.02 6.71 -13.86
N ARG A 84 7.29 6.95 -14.95
CA ARG A 84 7.85 7.01 -16.32
C ARG A 84 8.44 8.37 -16.69
N ALA A 85 8.29 9.38 -15.84
CA ALA A 85 8.80 10.72 -16.10
C ALA A 85 10.32 10.86 -15.86
N ASN A 86 11.05 9.79 -15.48
CA ASN A 86 12.49 9.78 -15.18
C ASN A 86 12.92 10.84 -14.13
N ILE A 87 11.99 11.27 -13.27
CA ILE A 87 12.25 12.26 -12.23
C ILE A 87 13.12 11.67 -11.13
N LEU A 88 12.98 10.36 -10.90
CA LEU A 88 13.63 9.65 -9.80
C LEU A 88 15.15 9.66 -9.90
N ASP A 89 15.72 9.50 -11.09
CA ASP A 89 17.16 9.53 -11.33
C ASP A 89 17.77 10.86 -10.91
N SER A 90 17.13 11.96 -11.32
CA SER A 90 17.53 13.31 -10.97
C SER A 90 17.38 13.60 -9.47
N LEU A 91 16.29 13.12 -8.86
CA LEU A 91 16.02 13.29 -7.44
C LEU A 91 17.03 12.52 -6.58
N PHE A 92 17.24 11.25 -6.89
CA PHE A 92 18.21 10.42 -6.19
C PHE A 92 19.64 10.97 -6.31
N GLY A 93 20.06 11.34 -7.52
CA GLY A 93 21.38 11.92 -7.75
C GLY A 93 21.60 13.22 -6.98
N SER A 94 20.62 14.12 -6.94
CA SER A 94 20.73 15.38 -6.19
C SER A 94 20.72 15.19 -4.68
N LEU A 95 19.90 14.26 -4.16
CA LEU A 95 19.89 13.90 -2.75
C LEU A 95 21.17 13.20 -2.32
N GLN A 96 21.75 12.34 -3.17
CA GLN A 96 23.03 11.70 -2.92
C GLN A 96 24.15 12.73 -2.73
N VAL A 97 24.18 13.77 -3.56
CA VAL A 97 25.16 14.86 -3.44
C VAL A 97 24.89 15.72 -2.20
N ALA A 98 23.62 16.06 -1.93
CA ALA A 98 23.25 16.91 -0.81
C ALA A 98 23.53 16.23 0.56
N LEU A 99 23.30 14.94 0.66
CA LEU A 99 23.45 14.16 1.91
C LEU A 99 24.84 13.53 2.06
N ARG A 100 25.79 13.89 1.22
CA ARG A 100 27.14 13.31 1.19
C ARG A 100 27.91 13.31 2.51
N ALA A 101 27.63 14.32 3.36
CA ALA A 101 28.28 14.48 4.67
C ALA A 101 27.68 13.55 5.74
N VAL A 102 26.52 12.95 5.47
CA VAL A 102 25.81 12.09 6.43
C VAL A 102 26.42 10.70 6.41
N PRO A 103 26.69 10.08 7.58
CA PRO A 103 27.11 8.68 7.63
C PRO A 103 26.07 7.77 6.96
N GLY A 104 26.51 6.84 6.09
CA GLY A 104 25.59 6.02 5.32
C GLY A 104 24.83 6.76 4.23
N SER A 105 25.41 7.81 3.66
CA SER A 105 24.78 8.77 2.74
C SER A 105 23.98 8.16 1.60
N LEU A 106 24.45 7.08 0.97
CA LEU A 106 23.71 6.39 -0.10
C LEU A 106 22.38 5.78 0.39
N ALA A 107 22.41 5.12 1.55
CA ALA A 107 21.23 4.51 2.11
C ALA A 107 20.25 5.58 2.63
N VAL A 108 20.73 6.66 3.23
CA VAL A 108 19.92 7.81 3.65
C VAL A 108 19.29 8.50 2.45
N ALA A 109 20.05 8.75 1.38
CA ALA A 109 19.53 9.31 0.13
C ALA A 109 18.47 8.40 -0.50
N THR A 110 18.69 7.07 -0.47
CA THR A 110 17.70 6.09 -0.94
C THR A 110 16.40 6.18 -0.15
N LEU A 111 16.45 6.20 1.19
CA LEU A 111 15.26 6.31 2.04
C LEU A 111 14.53 7.65 1.84
N ALA A 112 15.27 8.75 1.77
CA ALA A 112 14.68 10.07 1.51
C ALA A 112 14.02 10.12 0.13
N THR A 113 14.68 9.57 -0.90
CA THR A 113 14.11 9.47 -2.25
C THR A 113 12.87 8.58 -2.25
N CYS A 114 12.92 7.42 -1.59
CA CYS A 114 11.76 6.54 -1.45
C CYS A 114 10.59 7.26 -0.78
N ALA A 115 10.82 7.94 0.36
CA ALA A 115 9.77 8.64 1.07
C ALA A 115 9.09 9.71 0.20
N LEU A 116 9.87 10.49 -0.54
CA LEU A 116 9.37 11.55 -1.42
C LEU A 116 8.67 10.99 -2.66
N PHE A 117 9.26 10.00 -3.30
CA PHE A 117 8.69 9.40 -4.50
C PHE A 117 7.48 8.52 -4.19
N ALA A 118 7.51 7.86 -3.05
CA ALA A 118 6.42 7.06 -2.53
C ALA A 118 5.13 7.88 -2.36
N THR A 119 5.24 9.14 -1.87
CA THR A 119 4.09 10.05 -1.76
C THR A 119 3.48 10.39 -3.13
N ALA A 120 4.27 10.39 -4.19
CA ALA A 120 3.77 10.70 -5.54
C ALA A 120 3.16 9.49 -6.23
N THR A 121 3.60 8.27 -5.93
CA THR A 121 3.19 7.06 -6.66
C THR A 121 2.18 6.22 -5.91
N GLY A 122 2.30 6.11 -4.59
CA GLY A 122 1.48 5.22 -3.77
C GLY A 122 1.64 3.72 -4.11
N ILE A 123 2.68 3.34 -4.88
CA ILE A 123 2.87 1.99 -5.43
C ILE A 123 4.23 1.43 -5.00
N VAL A 124 4.21 0.44 -4.10
CA VAL A 124 5.43 -0.20 -3.57
C VAL A 124 6.31 -0.79 -4.67
N GLY A 125 5.72 -1.55 -5.58
CA GLY A 125 6.44 -2.25 -6.64
C GLY A 125 7.23 -1.33 -7.55
N ALA A 126 6.67 -0.17 -7.91
CA ALA A 126 7.34 0.84 -8.72
C ALA A 126 8.57 1.40 -8.00
N VAL A 127 8.42 1.83 -6.75
CA VAL A 127 9.50 2.42 -5.95
C VAL A 127 10.63 1.42 -5.72
N VAL A 128 10.30 0.19 -5.30
CA VAL A 128 11.30 -0.87 -5.06
C VAL A 128 12.04 -1.25 -6.32
N THR A 129 11.34 -1.39 -7.44
CA THR A 129 11.96 -1.75 -8.73
C THR A 129 12.92 -0.66 -9.20
N LEU A 130 12.48 0.61 -9.20
CA LEU A 130 13.32 1.72 -9.63
C LEU A 130 14.53 1.92 -8.71
N MET A 131 14.32 1.92 -7.40
CA MET A 131 15.44 2.03 -6.44
C MET A 131 16.34 0.79 -6.47
N GLY A 132 15.78 -0.39 -6.77
CA GLY A 132 16.53 -1.61 -7.02
C GLY A 132 17.45 -1.53 -8.24
N LEU A 133 17.05 -0.78 -9.26
CA LEU A 133 17.90 -0.52 -10.45
C LEU A 133 18.91 0.60 -10.22
N LEU A 134 18.54 1.65 -9.49
CA LEU A 134 19.35 2.87 -9.34
C LEU A 134 20.26 2.82 -8.11
N ALA A 135 19.68 2.67 -6.93
CA ALA A 135 20.38 2.81 -5.66
C ALA A 135 21.08 1.52 -5.22
N PHE A 136 20.42 0.38 -5.37
CA PHE A 136 20.92 -0.91 -4.90
C PHE A 136 22.29 -1.28 -5.51
N PRO A 137 22.51 -1.22 -6.85
CA PRO A 137 23.81 -1.49 -7.43
C PRO A 137 24.89 -0.48 -7.00
N GLN A 138 24.52 0.78 -6.75
CA GLN A 138 25.45 1.80 -6.28
C GLN A 138 25.89 1.53 -4.83
N MET A 139 24.98 1.12 -3.95
CA MET A 139 25.31 0.71 -2.59
C MET A 139 26.22 -0.51 -2.58
N LEU A 140 25.96 -1.52 -3.42
CA LEU A 140 26.82 -2.71 -3.54
C LEU A 140 28.23 -2.33 -4.03
N LYS A 141 28.35 -1.47 -5.05
CA LYS A 141 29.65 -0.97 -5.56
C LYS A 141 30.42 -0.14 -4.54
N ALA A 142 29.70 0.55 -3.64
CA ALA A 142 30.28 1.30 -2.55
C ALA A 142 30.68 0.43 -1.34
N GLY A 143 30.44 -0.90 -1.41
CA GLY A 143 30.81 -1.84 -0.36
C GLY A 143 29.79 -1.95 0.79
N TYR A 144 28.56 -1.51 0.58
CA TYR A 144 27.50 -1.72 1.59
C TYR A 144 27.19 -3.20 1.76
N ASP A 145 26.86 -3.58 2.99
CA ASP A 145 26.31 -4.90 3.28
C ASP A 145 25.06 -5.14 2.44
N THR A 146 25.00 -6.28 1.75
CA THR A 146 23.89 -6.62 0.82
C THR A 146 22.56 -6.64 1.52
N ARG A 147 22.50 -7.14 2.76
CA ARG A 147 21.26 -7.22 3.58
C ARG A 147 20.77 -5.83 3.93
N LEU A 148 21.69 -4.94 4.35
CA LEU A 148 21.36 -3.56 4.66
C LEU A 148 20.85 -2.83 3.41
N ALA A 149 21.56 -2.95 2.29
CA ALA A 149 21.18 -2.31 1.03
C ALA A 149 19.80 -2.79 0.54
N ALA A 150 19.55 -4.10 0.62
CA ALA A 150 18.24 -4.69 0.28
C ALA A 150 17.14 -4.20 1.22
N GLY A 151 17.39 -4.22 2.53
CA GLY A 151 16.43 -3.74 3.54
C GLY A 151 16.06 -2.28 3.34
N VAL A 152 17.04 -1.41 3.04
CA VAL A 152 16.83 0.01 2.76
C VAL A 152 15.89 0.21 1.56
N VAL A 153 16.12 -0.51 0.46
CA VAL A 153 15.27 -0.40 -0.74
C VAL A 153 13.87 -0.96 -0.48
N CYS A 154 13.77 -2.14 0.12
CA CYS A 154 12.49 -2.78 0.39
C CYS A 154 11.64 -1.98 1.39
N ALA A 155 12.21 -1.61 2.54
CA ALA A 155 11.50 -0.84 3.57
C ALA A 155 11.17 0.58 3.10
N GLY A 156 12.11 1.23 2.39
CA GLY A 156 11.89 2.54 1.79
C GLY A 156 10.71 2.53 0.80
N GLY A 157 10.63 1.51 -0.05
CA GLY A 157 9.53 1.37 -1.00
C GLY A 157 8.16 1.19 -0.35
N CYS A 158 8.10 0.52 0.81
CA CYS A 158 6.84 0.32 1.54
C CYS A 158 6.27 1.63 2.11
N LEU A 159 7.06 2.69 2.30
CA LEU A 159 6.56 3.98 2.78
C LEU A 159 5.44 4.56 1.90
N GLY A 160 5.41 4.19 0.61
CA GLY A 160 4.41 4.68 -0.34
C GLY A 160 2.97 4.28 -0.07
N ILE A 161 2.75 3.23 0.67
CA ILE A 161 1.39 2.84 1.06
C ILE A 161 0.92 3.51 2.35
N LEU A 162 1.82 4.11 3.12
CA LEU A 162 1.50 4.77 4.38
C LEU A 162 1.46 6.29 4.25
N ILE A 163 2.48 6.89 3.59
CA ILE A 163 2.56 8.34 3.44
C ILE A 163 1.58 8.81 2.37
N PRO A 164 0.63 9.71 2.67
CA PRO A 164 -0.34 10.21 1.71
C PRO A 164 0.28 11.01 0.53
N PRO A 165 -0.37 10.96 -0.66
CA PRO A 165 -1.59 10.23 -0.98
C PRO A 165 -1.35 8.73 -1.13
N SER A 166 -2.18 7.91 -0.47
CA SER A 166 -2.02 6.46 -0.35
C SER A 166 -3.29 5.74 -0.80
N ILE A 167 -3.16 4.81 -1.74
CA ILE A 167 -4.26 3.98 -2.22
C ILE A 167 -4.79 3.08 -1.11
N MET A 168 -3.91 2.57 -0.25
CA MET A 168 -4.30 1.72 0.87
C MET A 168 -5.23 2.46 1.85
N LEU A 169 -4.95 3.73 2.16
CA LEU A 169 -5.80 4.53 3.02
C LEU A 169 -7.16 4.87 2.37
N ILE A 170 -7.21 5.00 1.03
CA ILE A 170 -8.48 5.17 0.31
C ILE A 170 -9.32 3.90 0.41
N VAL A 171 -8.71 2.74 0.17
CA VAL A 171 -9.39 1.42 0.28
C VAL A 171 -9.91 1.20 1.70
N TYR A 172 -9.11 1.50 2.72
CA TYR A 172 -9.56 1.44 4.11
C TYR A 172 -10.70 2.44 4.38
N GLY A 173 -10.59 3.68 3.93
CA GLY A 173 -11.62 4.70 4.09
C GLY A 173 -12.95 4.31 3.46
N ALA A 174 -12.91 3.75 2.26
CA ALA A 174 -14.10 3.22 1.57
C ALA A 174 -14.72 2.05 2.33
N GLN A 175 -13.89 1.14 2.85
CA GLN A 175 -14.35 -0.04 3.60
C GLN A 175 -14.91 0.32 4.98
N ALA A 176 -14.28 1.24 5.68
CA ALA A 176 -14.68 1.68 7.02
C ALA A 176 -15.69 2.84 7.03
N SER A 177 -16.07 3.35 5.84
CA SER A 177 -16.93 4.54 5.69
C SER A 177 -16.39 5.77 6.42
N ILE A 178 -15.05 5.96 6.36
CA ILE A 178 -14.35 7.08 7.02
C ILE A 178 -13.83 8.05 5.96
N SER A 179 -13.80 9.33 6.29
CA SER A 179 -13.23 10.37 5.44
C SER A 179 -11.76 10.10 5.12
N VAL A 180 -11.44 9.98 3.83
CA VAL A 180 -10.07 9.82 3.33
C VAL A 180 -9.20 11.01 3.73
N VAL A 181 -9.76 12.22 3.80
CA VAL A 181 -9.07 13.45 4.26
C VAL A 181 -8.56 13.27 5.68
N LYS A 182 -9.43 12.78 6.60
CA LYS A 182 -9.04 12.53 8.00
C LYS A 182 -7.98 11.45 8.12
N LEU A 183 -8.10 10.38 7.31
CA LEU A 183 -7.09 9.30 7.26
C LEU A 183 -5.73 9.82 6.78
N TYR A 184 -5.72 10.64 5.74
CA TYR A 184 -4.49 11.24 5.24
C TYR A 184 -3.85 12.14 6.29
N ALA A 185 -4.63 13.00 6.95
CA ALA A 185 -4.14 13.85 8.03
C ALA A 185 -3.53 13.04 9.18
N ALA A 186 -4.21 11.98 9.59
CA ALA A 186 -3.77 11.11 10.69
C ALA A 186 -2.53 10.27 10.34
N ALA A 187 -2.36 9.87 9.07
CA ALA A 187 -1.25 9.03 8.62
C ALA A 187 0.05 9.80 8.33
N LEU A 188 -0.03 11.13 8.09
CA LEU A 188 1.14 11.95 7.77
C LEU A 188 2.25 11.85 8.81
N LEU A 189 1.92 12.15 10.07
CA LEU A 189 2.91 12.14 11.14
C LEU A 189 3.50 10.76 11.39
N PRO A 190 2.71 9.67 11.53
CA PRO A 190 3.24 8.32 11.64
C PRO A 190 4.09 7.89 10.44
N GLY A 191 3.71 8.27 9.22
CA GLY A 191 4.47 7.94 8.01
C GLY A 191 5.85 8.60 7.97
N PHE A 192 5.92 9.90 8.24
CA PHE A 192 7.21 10.61 8.32
C PHE A 192 8.04 10.17 9.54
N LEU A 193 7.39 9.84 10.67
CA LEU A 193 8.08 9.29 11.83
C LEU A 193 8.75 7.95 11.47
N LEU A 194 8.03 7.06 10.77
CA LEU A 194 8.58 5.77 10.32
C LEU A 194 9.77 5.98 9.37
N ALA A 195 9.65 6.90 8.40
CA ALA A 195 10.75 7.24 7.50
C ALA A 195 11.96 7.78 8.30
N GLY A 196 11.72 8.66 9.27
CA GLY A 196 12.75 9.18 10.19
C GLY A 196 13.43 8.09 11.00
N LEU A 197 12.67 7.11 11.52
CA LEU A 197 13.22 5.96 12.25
C LEU A 197 14.08 5.07 11.36
N TYR A 198 13.70 4.83 10.10
CA TYR A 198 14.54 4.11 9.14
C TYR A 198 15.86 4.85 8.87
N ILE A 199 15.80 6.17 8.66
CA ILE A 199 16.98 7.01 8.49
C ILE A 199 17.86 6.97 9.74
N ALA A 200 17.27 7.15 10.93
CA ALA A 200 17.99 7.11 12.20
C ALA A 200 18.69 5.75 12.42
N TYR A 201 18.00 4.65 12.09
CA TYR A 201 18.59 3.31 12.16
C TYR A 201 19.81 3.16 11.25
N VAL A 202 19.69 3.61 9.99
CA VAL A 202 20.80 3.54 9.01
C VAL A 202 21.97 4.41 9.44
N VAL A 203 21.73 5.64 9.88
CA VAL A 203 22.77 6.55 10.38
C VAL A 203 23.43 5.96 11.63
N GLY A 204 22.63 5.45 12.57
CA GLY A 204 23.15 4.77 13.76
C GLY A 204 24.06 3.58 13.38
N LEU A 205 23.58 2.74 12.45
CA LEU A 205 24.38 1.60 11.96
C LEU A 205 25.68 2.05 11.28
N ALA A 206 25.63 3.11 10.46
CA ALA A 206 26.81 3.65 9.78
C ALA A 206 27.83 4.24 10.75
N VAL A 207 27.38 4.83 11.87
CA VAL A 207 28.25 5.36 12.94
C VAL A 207 28.86 4.22 13.76
N PHE A 208 28.04 3.26 14.21
CA PHE A 208 28.52 2.18 15.08
C PHE A 208 29.21 1.03 14.34
N LYS A 209 28.86 0.80 13.07
CA LYS A 209 29.43 -0.28 12.21
C LYS A 209 29.73 0.24 10.80
N PRO A 210 30.73 1.13 10.64
CA PRO A 210 31.01 1.79 9.36
C PRO A 210 31.34 0.83 8.21
N ALA A 211 31.81 -0.38 8.53
CA ALA A 211 32.06 -1.42 7.54
C ALA A 211 30.80 -1.89 6.80
N ARG A 212 29.60 -1.72 7.38
CA ARG A 212 28.34 -2.10 6.75
C ARG A 212 27.73 -1.03 5.85
N ALA A 213 28.06 0.24 6.11
CA ALA A 213 27.59 1.40 5.37
C ALA A 213 28.73 2.41 5.19
N PRO A 214 29.72 2.10 4.33
CA PRO A 214 30.89 2.95 4.16
C PRO A 214 30.53 4.32 3.59
N ALA A 215 31.30 5.35 3.97
CA ALA A 215 31.16 6.68 3.42
C ALA A 215 31.57 6.70 1.94
N LEU A 216 30.96 7.58 1.16
CA LEU A 216 31.33 7.78 -0.24
C LEU A 216 32.76 8.35 -0.37
N PRO A 217 33.53 7.93 -1.38
CA PRO A 217 34.85 8.51 -1.68
C PRO A 217 34.71 10.03 -1.93
N LYS A 218 35.66 10.80 -1.39
CA LYS A 218 35.68 12.28 -1.49
C LYS A 218 35.74 12.81 -2.93
N GLU A 219 36.30 12.06 -3.86
CA GLU A 219 36.49 12.47 -5.26
C GLU A 219 35.19 12.73 -6.06
N ARG A 220 34.05 12.29 -5.58
CA ARG A 220 32.74 12.57 -6.21
C ARG A 220 32.02 13.80 -5.63
N THR A 221 32.69 14.63 -4.83
CA THR A 221 32.00 15.54 -3.92
C THR A 221 32.25 17.04 -4.12
N ASP A 222 32.99 17.47 -5.14
CA ASP A 222 33.39 18.87 -5.33
C ASP A 222 32.33 19.70 -6.09
N PHE A 223 31.08 19.74 -5.53
CA PHE A 223 30.08 20.69 -5.99
C PHE A 223 30.00 21.89 -5.03
N ALA A 224 29.98 23.09 -5.58
CA ALA A 224 29.72 24.29 -4.79
C ALA A 224 28.30 24.22 -4.18
N PHE A 225 28.13 24.72 -2.95
CA PHE A 225 26.85 24.70 -2.24
C PHE A 225 25.68 25.24 -3.09
N GLY A 226 25.90 26.31 -3.84
CA GLY A 226 24.90 26.88 -4.75
C GLY A 226 24.49 25.94 -5.89
N GLN A 227 25.43 25.12 -6.41
CA GLN A 227 25.14 24.11 -7.44
C GLN A 227 24.29 22.98 -6.87
N VAL A 228 24.60 22.51 -5.64
CA VAL A 228 23.82 21.49 -4.94
C VAL A 228 22.40 21.97 -4.71
N LEU A 229 22.23 23.21 -4.24
CA LEU A 229 20.93 23.80 -4.01
C LEU A 229 20.11 23.93 -5.31
N LEU A 230 20.76 24.31 -6.41
CA LEU A 230 20.10 24.40 -7.72
C LEU A 230 19.72 23.03 -8.26
N MET A 231 20.56 22.02 -8.08
CA MET A 231 20.26 20.63 -8.47
C MET A 231 19.06 20.10 -7.68
N LEU A 232 19.05 20.30 -6.35
CA LEU A 232 17.93 19.95 -5.49
C LEU A 232 16.65 20.66 -5.92
N ALA A 233 16.72 21.99 -6.13
CA ALA A 233 15.56 22.77 -6.53
C ALA A 233 14.98 22.23 -7.87
N LYS A 234 15.79 21.97 -8.85
CA LYS A 234 15.34 21.47 -10.16
C LYS A 234 14.76 20.05 -10.10
N SER A 235 15.29 19.19 -9.25
CA SER A 235 14.86 17.78 -9.17
C SER A 235 13.68 17.60 -8.21
N PHE A 236 13.67 18.32 -7.09
CA PHE A 236 12.67 18.19 -6.03
C PHE A 236 11.43 19.05 -6.28
N PHE A 237 11.62 20.30 -6.76
CA PHE A 237 10.55 21.28 -6.82
C PHE A 237 9.36 20.85 -7.69
N PRO A 238 9.54 20.28 -8.90
CA PRO A 238 8.41 19.87 -9.73
C PRO A 238 7.58 18.77 -9.08
N LEU A 239 8.24 17.80 -8.45
CA LEU A 239 7.55 16.71 -7.73
C LEU A 239 6.86 17.23 -6.45
N ALA A 240 7.54 18.12 -5.70
CA ALA A 240 6.98 18.73 -4.51
C ALA A 240 5.73 19.57 -4.82
N ILE A 241 5.75 20.35 -5.92
CA ILE A 241 4.56 21.11 -6.36
C ILE A 241 3.41 20.15 -6.67
N LEU A 242 3.67 19.06 -7.38
CA LEU A 242 2.64 18.06 -7.69
C LEU A 242 2.04 17.47 -6.39
N ILE A 243 2.88 17.03 -5.47
CA ILE A 243 2.44 16.43 -4.20
C ILE A 243 1.68 17.47 -3.36
N LEU A 244 2.22 18.68 -3.22
CA LEU A 244 1.60 19.75 -2.43
C LEU A 244 0.31 20.24 -3.06
N SER A 245 0.19 20.30 -4.39
CA SER A 245 -1.06 20.67 -5.05
C SER A 245 -2.17 19.64 -4.78
N VAL A 246 -1.84 18.36 -4.83
CA VAL A 246 -2.80 17.27 -4.57
C VAL A 246 -3.14 17.19 -3.08
N LEU A 247 -2.11 16.99 -2.25
CA LEU A 247 -2.31 16.79 -0.83
C LEU A 247 -2.83 18.07 -0.15
N GLY A 248 -2.31 19.25 -0.54
CA GLY A 248 -2.77 20.54 -0.06
C GLY A 248 -4.23 20.79 -0.42
N ALA A 249 -4.64 20.54 -1.67
CA ALA A 249 -6.03 20.67 -2.07
C ALA A 249 -6.97 19.82 -1.23
N ILE A 250 -6.57 18.58 -0.92
CA ILE A 250 -7.33 17.66 -0.05
C ILE A 250 -7.36 18.16 1.39
N MET A 251 -6.20 18.51 1.96
CA MET A 251 -6.06 18.86 3.38
C MET A 251 -6.73 20.20 3.74
N PHE A 252 -6.71 21.16 2.82
CA PHE A 252 -7.40 22.45 3.01
C PHE A 252 -8.89 22.42 2.60
N GLY A 253 -9.39 21.25 2.16
CA GLY A 253 -10.79 21.10 1.77
C GLY A 253 -11.16 21.85 0.48
N ILE A 254 -10.18 22.18 -0.36
CA ILE A 254 -10.38 22.88 -1.65
C ILE A 254 -10.95 21.93 -2.69
N ALA A 255 -10.53 20.64 -2.65
CA ALA A 255 -10.96 19.60 -3.58
C ALA A 255 -11.21 18.29 -2.83
N THR A 256 -12.13 17.51 -3.37
CA THR A 256 -12.34 16.11 -2.95
C THR A 256 -11.13 15.26 -3.33
N PRO A 257 -10.92 14.10 -2.69
CA PRO A 257 -9.84 13.18 -3.08
C PRO A 257 -9.86 12.81 -4.57
N THR A 258 -11.04 12.68 -5.18
CA THR A 258 -11.21 12.35 -6.60
C THR A 258 -10.80 13.51 -7.52
N GLU A 259 -11.23 14.73 -7.19
CA GLU A 259 -10.83 15.93 -7.95
C GLU A 259 -9.34 16.20 -7.84
N ALA A 260 -8.79 16.08 -6.64
CA ALA A 260 -7.35 16.24 -6.41
C ALA A 260 -6.54 15.15 -7.16
N ALA A 261 -7.03 13.91 -7.20
CA ALA A 261 -6.41 12.84 -7.98
C ALA A 261 -6.42 13.13 -9.49
N ALA A 262 -7.51 13.73 -10.00
CA ALA A 262 -7.59 14.14 -11.41
C ALA A 262 -6.56 15.24 -11.73
N VAL A 263 -6.45 16.26 -10.86
CA VAL A 263 -5.42 17.31 -10.98
C VAL A 263 -4.03 16.70 -10.89
N GLY A 264 -3.81 15.75 -9.99
CA GLY A 264 -2.56 15.01 -9.85
C GLY A 264 -2.20 14.22 -11.10
N ALA A 265 -3.16 13.48 -11.66
CA ALA A 265 -2.96 12.71 -12.89
C ALA A 265 -2.60 13.63 -14.07
N PHE A 266 -3.32 14.72 -14.25
CA PHE A 266 -3.01 15.74 -15.24
C PHE A 266 -1.64 16.36 -15.03
N GLY A 267 -1.32 16.75 -13.79
CA GLY A 267 -0.02 17.31 -13.42
C GLY A 267 1.14 16.33 -13.69
N ALA A 268 0.94 15.04 -13.48
CA ALA A 268 1.93 14.00 -13.80
C ALA A 268 2.19 13.89 -15.31
N VAL A 269 1.15 14.02 -16.14
CA VAL A 269 1.30 14.07 -17.61
C VAL A 269 2.07 15.32 -18.03
N VAL A 270 1.76 16.49 -17.45
CA VAL A 270 2.49 17.75 -17.71
C VAL A 270 3.96 17.62 -17.30
N LEU A 271 4.24 17.01 -16.15
CA LEU A 271 5.61 16.73 -15.71
C LEU A 271 6.34 15.81 -16.69
N ALA A 272 5.72 14.70 -17.09
CA ALA A 272 6.31 13.78 -18.07
C ALA A 272 6.61 14.47 -19.40
N ALA A 273 5.74 15.39 -19.85
CA ALA A 273 5.99 16.22 -21.03
C ALA A 273 7.17 17.19 -20.82
N GLY A 274 7.23 17.86 -19.67
CA GLY A 274 8.33 18.77 -19.31
C GLY A 274 9.70 18.07 -19.25
N TYR A 275 9.74 16.83 -18.76
CA TYR A 275 10.94 16.00 -18.74
C TYR A 275 11.23 15.28 -20.08
N ARG A 276 10.42 15.55 -21.12
CA ARG A 276 10.53 14.92 -22.46
C ARG A 276 10.45 13.39 -22.44
N SER A 277 9.83 12.82 -21.45
CA SER A 277 9.62 11.38 -21.27
C SER A 277 8.21 10.93 -21.71
N LEU A 278 7.34 11.87 -22.08
CA LEU A 278 5.99 11.59 -22.55
C LEU A 278 6.05 10.98 -23.96
N THR A 279 5.90 9.67 -24.04
CA THR A 279 5.80 8.92 -25.27
C THR A 279 4.44 8.21 -25.36
N TRP A 280 3.96 7.89 -26.56
CA TRP A 280 2.73 7.10 -26.71
C TRP A 280 2.81 5.76 -25.97
N GLN A 281 3.98 5.14 -25.97
CA GLN A 281 4.22 3.89 -25.27
C GLN A 281 4.10 4.07 -23.77
N SER A 282 4.71 5.10 -23.17
CA SER A 282 4.63 5.35 -21.72
C SER A 282 3.19 5.63 -21.26
N VAL A 283 2.42 6.39 -22.03
CA VAL A 283 1.00 6.64 -21.75
C VAL A 283 0.19 5.35 -21.84
N ARG A 284 0.35 4.60 -22.94
CA ARG A 284 -0.36 3.33 -23.15
C ARG A 284 -0.12 2.34 -22.01
N GLU A 285 1.13 2.18 -21.60
CA GLU A 285 1.51 1.27 -20.50
C GLU A 285 0.94 1.75 -19.16
N ALA A 286 1.00 3.06 -18.86
CA ALA A 286 0.43 3.63 -17.64
C ALA A 286 -1.10 3.41 -17.60
N VAL A 287 -1.80 3.68 -18.69
CA VAL A 287 -3.26 3.46 -18.78
C VAL A 287 -3.60 1.98 -18.64
N TYR A 288 -2.85 1.08 -19.30
CA TYR A 288 -3.10 -0.35 -19.22
C TYR A 288 -2.91 -0.90 -17.80
N LEU A 289 -1.82 -0.50 -17.11
CA LEU A 289 -1.56 -0.89 -15.73
C LEU A 289 -2.62 -0.31 -14.77
N THR A 290 -3.01 0.94 -14.98
CA THR A 290 -4.10 1.59 -14.23
C THR A 290 -5.40 0.80 -14.37
N ALA A 291 -5.81 0.50 -15.59
CA ALA A 291 -7.04 -0.24 -15.87
C ALA A 291 -7.02 -1.64 -15.21
N ARG A 292 -5.89 -2.36 -15.34
CA ARG A 292 -5.72 -3.70 -14.75
C ARG A 292 -5.83 -3.67 -13.23
N THR A 293 -5.12 -2.75 -12.58
CA THR A 293 -5.10 -2.65 -11.11
C THR A 293 -6.46 -2.18 -10.57
N SER A 294 -7.07 -1.19 -11.23
CA SER A 294 -8.40 -0.69 -10.84
C SER A 294 -9.48 -1.77 -10.98
N ALA A 295 -9.46 -2.52 -12.08
CA ALA A 295 -10.39 -3.62 -12.27
C ALA A 295 -10.22 -4.69 -11.18
N MET A 296 -8.99 -5.04 -10.81
CA MET A 296 -8.72 -5.99 -9.73
C MET A 296 -9.31 -5.50 -8.41
N VAL A 297 -9.10 -4.24 -8.06
CA VAL A 297 -9.66 -3.65 -6.82
C VAL A 297 -11.18 -3.65 -6.84
N CYS A 298 -11.82 -3.23 -7.94
CA CYS A 298 -13.28 -3.24 -8.05
C CYS A 298 -13.85 -4.66 -7.88
N TRP A 299 -13.27 -5.68 -8.51
CA TRP A 299 -13.70 -7.07 -8.37
C TRP A 299 -13.51 -7.60 -6.96
N LEU A 300 -12.43 -7.21 -6.26
CA LEU A 300 -12.22 -7.54 -4.86
C LEU A 300 -13.33 -6.95 -3.97
N PHE A 301 -13.71 -5.68 -4.19
CA PHE A 301 -14.81 -5.06 -3.43
C PHE A 301 -16.15 -5.74 -3.67
N VAL A 302 -16.49 -6.05 -4.93
CA VAL A 302 -17.74 -6.76 -5.26
C VAL A 302 -17.79 -8.15 -4.62
N GLY A 303 -16.71 -8.92 -4.76
CA GLY A 303 -16.60 -10.25 -4.18
C GLY A 303 -16.67 -10.21 -2.65
N SER A 304 -15.94 -9.30 -2.02
CA SER A 304 -15.93 -9.14 -0.57
C SER A 304 -17.26 -8.67 0.00
N ALA A 305 -17.92 -7.68 -0.62
CA ALA A 305 -19.21 -7.21 -0.17
C ALA A 305 -20.25 -8.34 -0.21
N THR A 306 -20.23 -9.15 -1.28
CA THR A 306 -21.13 -10.30 -1.41
C THR A 306 -20.82 -11.39 -0.38
N PHE A 307 -19.53 -11.72 -0.21
CA PHE A 307 -19.07 -12.67 0.82
C PHE A 307 -19.46 -12.21 2.22
N ALA A 308 -19.14 -10.95 2.58
CA ALA A 308 -19.42 -10.39 3.91
C ALA A 308 -20.92 -10.38 4.22
N SER A 309 -21.77 -10.01 3.25
CA SER A 309 -23.22 -10.00 3.43
C SER A 309 -23.78 -11.41 3.72
N VAL A 310 -23.27 -12.43 3.01
CA VAL A 310 -23.69 -13.82 3.23
C VAL A 310 -23.13 -14.37 4.54
N PHE A 311 -21.87 -14.07 4.85
CA PHE A 311 -21.23 -14.45 6.11
C PHE A 311 -21.97 -13.87 7.32
N ALA A 312 -22.36 -12.59 7.26
CA ALA A 312 -23.16 -11.95 8.31
C ALA A 312 -24.56 -12.58 8.42
N TYR A 313 -25.23 -12.85 7.28
CA TYR A 313 -26.55 -13.49 7.26
C TYR A 313 -26.54 -14.90 7.88
N LEU A 314 -25.49 -15.68 7.64
CA LEU A 314 -25.29 -16.99 8.25
C LEU A 314 -24.96 -16.91 9.76
N GLY A 315 -24.72 -15.71 10.29
CA GLY A 315 -24.44 -15.51 11.71
C GLY A 315 -22.94 -15.52 12.08
N GLY A 316 -22.05 -15.55 11.09
CA GLY A 316 -20.59 -15.58 11.31
C GLY A 316 -20.07 -14.36 12.05
N GLU A 317 -20.58 -13.16 11.70
CA GLU A 317 -20.23 -11.91 12.41
C GLU A 317 -20.66 -11.98 13.87
N GLY A 318 -21.91 -12.43 14.14
CA GLY A 318 -22.43 -12.57 15.49
C GLY A 318 -21.62 -13.55 16.34
N LEU A 319 -21.19 -14.66 15.77
CA LEU A 319 -20.35 -15.65 16.44
C LEU A 319 -18.97 -15.07 16.82
N ILE A 320 -18.28 -14.41 15.88
CA ILE A 320 -16.99 -13.80 16.16
C ILE A 320 -17.13 -12.72 17.23
N LYS A 321 -18.14 -11.84 17.10
CA LYS A 321 -18.42 -10.79 18.05
C LYS A 321 -18.69 -11.35 19.45
N SER A 322 -19.58 -12.34 19.60
CA SER A 322 -19.88 -12.94 20.90
C SER A 322 -18.66 -13.62 21.52
N THR A 323 -17.83 -14.29 20.71
CA THR A 323 -16.59 -14.92 21.16
C THR A 323 -15.62 -13.88 21.70
N VAL A 324 -15.34 -12.83 20.94
CA VAL A 324 -14.40 -11.76 21.32
C VAL A 324 -14.90 -11.01 22.57
N LEU A 325 -16.21 -10.69 22.64
CA LEU A 325 -16.79 -10.03 23.80
C LEU A 325 -16.79 -10.93 25.05
N GLY A 326 -16.99 -12.24 24.87
CA GLY A 326 -16.90 -13.23 25.95
C GLY A 326 -15.51 -13.38 26.56
N MET A 327 -14.46 -12.96 25.85
CA MET A 327 -13.08 -12.95 26.37
C MET A 327 -12.81 -11.83 27.38
N ASN A 328 -13.72 -10.90 27.59
CA ASN A 328 -13.59 -9.74 28.49
C ASN A 328 -12.27 -8.98 28.34
N LEU A 329 -11.86 -8.72 27.09
CA LEU A 329 -10.61 -8.05 26.74
C LEU A 329 -10.67 -6.56 27.13
N SER A 330 -9.53 -6.02 27.58
CA SER A 330 -9.37 -4.56 27.67
C SER A 330 -9.24 -3.96 26.26
N PRO A 331 -9.51 -2.65 26.06
CA PRO A 331 -9.31 -1.98 24.75
C PRO A 331 -7.91 -2.18 24.18
N ILE A 332 -6.89 -2.09 25.03
CA ILE A 332 -5.48 -2.27 24.63
C ILE A 332 -5.23 -3.72 24.20
N THR A 333 -5.74 -4.70 24.97
CA THR A 333 -5.56 -6.13 24.64
C THR A 333 -6.27 -6.48 23.34
N PHE A 334 -7.47 -5.95 23.10
CA PHE A 334 -8.18 -6.12 21.83
C PHE A 334 -7.39 -5.52 20.67
N LEU A 335 -6.84 -4.30 20.85
CA LEU A 335 -6.05 -3.64 19.83
C LEU A 335 -4.79 -4.46 19.49
N LEU A 336 -4.06 -4.93 20.50
CA LEU A 336 -2.87 -5.76 20.30
C LEU A 336 -3.22 -7.10 19.63
N LEU A 337 -4.29 -7.74 20.05
CA LEU A 337 -4.75 -8.99 19.44
C LEU A 337 -5.15 -8.81 17.98
N SER A 338 -5.93 -7.78 17.68
CA SER A 338 -6.33 -7.48 16.29
C SER A 338 -5.13 -7.16 15.40
N GLN A 339 -4.18 -6.38 15.89
CA GLN A 339 -2.95 -6.07 15.17
C GLN A 339 -2.06 -7.32 15.00
N PHE A 340 -2.01 -8.20 15.98
CA PHE A 340 -1.29 -9.47 15.87
C PHE A 340 -1.92 -10.41 14.83
N ILE A 341 -3.24 -10.49 14.78
CA ILE A 341 -3.96 -11.27 13.75
C ILE A 341 -3.66 -10.68 12.37
N ILE A 342 -3.76 -9.36 12.19
CA ILE A 342 -3.44 -8.67 10.92
C ILE A 342 -1.99 -8.94 10.50
N PHE A 343 -1.05 -8.91 11.44
CA PHE A 343 0.35 -9.26 11.18
C PHE A 343 0.51 -10.69 10.65
N LEU A 344 -0.15 -11.67 11.30
CA LEU A 344 -0.12 -13.07 10.84
C LEU A 344 -0.77 -13.24 9.47
N LEU A 345 -1.88 -12.56 9.23
CA LEU A 345 -2.56 -12.56 7.93
C LEU A 345 -1.69 -11.95 6.81
N GLY A 346 -0.82 -11.00 7.16
CA GLY A 346 0.14 -10.41 6.22
C GLY A 346 1.19 -11.37 5.67
N TRP A 347 1.33 -12.55 6.22
CA TRP A 347 2.24 -13.57 5.67
C TRP A 347 1.68 -14.21 4.39
N PRO A 348 0.47 -14.77 4.38
CA PRO A 348 -0.12 -15.39 3.19
C PRO A 348 -0.93 -14.45 2.29
N LEU A 349 -1.31 -13.27 2.75
CA LEU A 349 -2.25 -12.39 2.08
C LEU A 349 -1.62 -11.04 1.71
N GLU A 350 -2.13 -10.46 0.64
CA GLU A 350 -1.81 -9.09 0.26
C GLU A 350 -2.59 -8.07 1.11
N TRP A 351 -2.09 -6.85 1.22
CA TRP A 351 -2.71 -5.80 2.02
C TRP A 351 -4.17 -5.48 1.60
N THR A 352 -4.48 -5.58 0.29
CA THR A 352 -5.82 -5.37 -0.26
C THR A 352 -6.82 -6.37 0.31
N GLU A 353 -6.44 -7.62 0.35
CA GLU A 353 -7.25 -8.72 0.86
C GLU A 353 -7.51 -8.57 2.36
N ILE A 354 -6.48 -8.18 3.10
CA ILE A 354 -6.60 -7.98 4.55
C ILE A 354 -7.57 -6.84 4.84
N ILE A 355 -7.45 -5.70 4.15
CA ILE A 355 -8.34 -4.56 4.38
C ILE A 355 -9.78 -4.88 3.94
N ILE A 356 -9.94 -5.53 2.80
CA ILE A 356 -11.27 -5.73 2.22
C ILE A 356 -12.04 -6.87 2.90
N ILE A 357 -11.34 -7.91 3.40
CA ILE A 357 -12.00 -9.10 3.97
C ILE A 357 -11.99 -9.06 5.50
N PHE A 358 -10.83 -8.80 6.10
CA PHE A 358 -10.65 -8.99 7.54
C PHE A 358 -10.92 -7.73 8.35
N VAL A 359 -10.60 -6.54 7.84
CA VAL A 359 -10.92 -5.30 8.56
C VAL A 359 -12.41 -5.15 8.85
N PRO A 360 -13.35 -5.46 7.92
CA PRO A 360 -14.79 -5.40 8.21
C PRO A 360 -15.24 -6.28 9.39
N ILE A 361 -14.49 -7.35 9.69
CA ILE A 361 -14.79 -8.22 10.83
C ILE A 361 -14.48 -7.49 12.16
N PHE A 362 -13.45 -6.64 12.17
CA PHE A 362 -13.07 -5.89 13.37
C PHE A 362 -13.88 -4.60 13.56
N LEU A 363 -14.30 -3.94 12.48
CA LEU A 363 -14.96 -2.62 12.52
C LEU A 363 -16.19 -2.58 13.45
N PRO A 364 -17.13 -3.57 13.42
CA PRO A 364 -18.31 -3.57 14.30
C PRO A 364 -17.98 -3.72 15.78
N MET A 365 -16.78 -4.16 16.13
CA MET A 365 -16.33 -4.34 17.52
C MET A 365 -15.68 -3.09 18.10
N LEU A 366 -15.11 -2.20 17.27
CA LEU A 366 -14.38 -1.01 17.71
C LEU A 366 -15.21 -0.11 18.67
N PRO A 367 -16.51 0.17 18.42
CA PRO A 367 -17.32 1.00 19.33
C PRO A 367 -17.45 0.38 20.73
N HIS A 368 -17.51 -0.95 20.84
CA HIS A 368 -17.59 -1.63 22.13
C HIS A 368 -16.33 -1.39 22.99
N PHE A 369 -15.16 -1.37 22.36
CA PHE A 369 -13.87 -1.10 23.02
C PHE A 369 -13.51 0.39 23.03
N GLN A 370 -14.41 1.29 22.61
CA GLN A 370 -14.18 2.73 22.52
C GLN A 370 -12.93 3.11 21.71
N ILE A 371 -12.65 2.33 20.67
CA ILE A 371 -11.52 2.55 19.76
C ILE A 371 -12.02 3.35 18.55
N ASP A 372 -11.34 4.48 18.28
CA ASP A 372 -11.62 5.28 17.09
C ASP A 372 -11.21 4.47 15.82
N PRO A 373 -12.14 4.25 14.87
CA PRO A 373 -11.84 3.60 13.60
C PRO A 373 -10.73 4.31 12.79
N LEU A 374 -10.53 5.62 12.98
CA LEU A 374 -9.45 6.38 12.38
C LEU A 374 -8.08 5.93 12.92
N LEU A 375 -7.95 5.84 14.25
CA LEU A 375 -6.76 5.31 14.92
C LEU A 375 -6.48 3.88 14.47
N PHE A 376 -7.52 3.03 14.47
CA PHE A 376 -7.39 1.64 14.02
C PHE A 376 -6.87 1.55 12.59
N GLY A 377 -7.39 2.38 11.67
CA GLY A 377 -6.95 2.41 10.28
C GLY A 377 -5.49 2.79 10.10
N VAL A 378 -4.99 3.77 10.84
CA VAL A 378 -3.57 4.15 10.81
C VAL A 378 -2.68 3.04 11.35
N LEU A 379 -3.11 2.35 12.42
CA LEU A 379 -2.38 1.21 12.98
C LEU A 379 -2.36 0.02 12.01
N VAL A 380 -3.48 -0.26 11.33
CA VAL A 380 -3.54 -1.27 10.26
C VAL A 380 -2.56 -0.92 9.15
N ALA A 381 -2.54 0.34 8.69
CA ALA A 381 -1.64 0.81 7.64
C ALA A 381 -0.16 0.69 8.03
N LEU A 382 0.18 0.99 9.28
CA LEU A 382 1.52 0.77 9.84
C LEU A 382 1.88 -0.71 9.88
N ASN A 383 0.97 -1.56 10.34
CA ASN A 383 1.18 -2.99 10.46
C ASN A 383 1.37 -3.65 9.09
N LEU A 384 0.57 -3.27 8.10
CA LEU A 384 0.63 -3.82 6.75
C LEU A 384 1.94 -3.51 6.00
N GLN A 385 2.78 -2.60 6.50
CA GLN A 385 4.17 -2.47 6.04
C GLN A 385 4.90 -3.81 6.16
N THR A 386 4.64 -4.57 7.21
CA THR A 386 5.28 -5.87 7.46
C THR A 386 4.87 -6.93 6.45
N ALA A 387 3.65 -6.89 5.91
CA ALA A 387 3.16 -7.83 4.90
C ALA A 387 4.01 -7.81 3.61
N PHE A 388 4.54 -6.64 3.24
CA PHE A 388 5.43 -6.51 2.09
C PHE A 388 6.86 -7.03 2.34
N LEU A 389 7.22 -7.21 3.61
CA LEU A 389 8.59 -7.55 4.03
C LEU A 389 8.70 -8.97 4.57
N SER A 390 7.59 -9.59 4.96
CA SER A 390 7.58 -10.91 5.62
C SER A 390 7.29 -12.05 4.64
N PRO A 391 8.12 -13.12 4.62
CA PRO A 391 7.82 -14.32 3.86
C PRO A 391 6.51 -14.98 4.30
N PRO A 392 5.81 -15.70 3.42
CA PRO A 392 6.15 -16.01 2.04
C PRO A 392 5.75 -14.95 1.01
N MET A 393 4.83 -14.04 1.28
CA MET A 393 4.38 -13.05 0.30
C MET A 393 5.45 -11.99 -0.01
N ALA A 394 5.98 -11.28 0.99
CA ALA A 394 7.14 -10.38 0.92
C ALA A 394 7.37 -9.70 -0.46
N MET A 395 6.34 -9.10 -1.02
CA MET A 395 6.34 -8.60 -2.41
C MET A 395 7.50 -7.64 -2.71
N SER A 396 7.91 -6.81 -1.73
CA SER A 396 9.05 -5.92 -1.89
C SER A 396 10.36 -6.67 -2.17
N ALA A 397 10.58 -7.79 -1.48
CA ALA A 397 11.77 -8.61 -1.69
C ALA A 397 11.75 -9.27 -3.08
N TYR A 398 10.59 -9.68 -3.57
CA TYR A 398 10.46 -10.25 -4.92
C TYR A 398 10.63 -9.19 -6.01
N TYR A 399 10.07 -7.99 -5.85
CA TYR A 399 10.31 -6.87 -6.76
C TYR A 399 11.80 -6.54 -6.85
N LEU A 400 12.47 -6.42 -5.69
CA LEU A 400 13.92 -6.18 -5.67
C LEU A 400 14.69 -7.32 -6.34
N LYS A 401 14.33 -8.59 -6.04
CA LYS A 401 14.99 -9.75 -6.65
C LYS A 401 14.85 -9.77 -8.17
N GLY A 402 13.72 -9.32 -8.70
CA GLY A 402 13.46 -9.24 -10.15
C GLY A 402 14.45 -8.33 -10.89
N VAL A 403 15.01 -7.31 -10.22
CA VAL A 403 15.91 -6.32 -10.81
C VAL A 403 17.32 -6.36 -10.21
N ALA A 404 17.53 -7.09 -9.12
CA ALA A 404 18.83 -7.21 -8.47
C ALA A 404 19.85 -7.98 -9.35
N PRO A 405 21.17 -7.72 -9.21
CA PRO A 405 22.20 -8.48 -9.87
C PRO A 405 22.05 -10.00 -9.61
N LYS A 406 22.36 -10.82 -10.60
CA LYS A 406 22.15 -12.28 -10.55
C LYS A 406 22.81 -12.98 -9.35
N HIS A 407 23.96 -12.46 -8.88
CA HIS A 407 24.70 -13.02 -7.75
C HIS A 407 24.03 -12.77 -6.38
N VAL A 408 23.08 -11.85 -6.30
CA VAL A 408 22.34 -11.59 -5.05
C VAL A 408 21.24 -12.63 -4.87
N LEU A 409 21.32 -13.41 -3.81
CA LEU A 409 20.34 -14.43 -3.49
C LEU A 409 19.12 -13.83 -2.77
N LEU A 410 17.96 -14.45 -2.94
CA LEU A 410 16.73 -14.03 -2.26
C LEU A 410 16.89 -14.11 -0.73
N THR A 411 17.60 -15.12 -0.24
CA THR A 411 17.94 -15.29 1.19
C THR A 411 18.79 -14.14 1.75
N GLN A 412 19.59 -13.47 0.91
CA GLN A 412 20.34 -12.28 1.32
C GLN A 412 19.48 -11.03 1.37
N ILE A 413 18.38 -11.00 0.60
CA ILE A 413 17.42 -9.90 0.63
C ILE A 413 16.56 -9.96 1.89
N PHE A 414 16.22 -11.17 2.35
CA PHE A 414 15.47 -11.37 3.59
C PHE A 414 16.31 -11.14 4.87
N GLY A 415 17.59 -11.10 4.79
CA GLY A 415 18.48 -10.86 5.92
C GLY A 415 19.17 -12.12 6.38
#